data_9c5783e15ef265945b9fa47855335c96
#
_entry.id   9c5783e15ef265945b9fa47855335c96
#
_cell.length_a   1.000
_cell.length_b   1.000
_cell.length_c   1.000
_cell.angle_alpha   90.00
_cell.angle_beta   90.00
_cell.angle_gamma   90.00
#
_symmetry.space_group_name_H-M   'P 1'
#
loop_
_entity.id
_entity.type
_entity.pdbx_description
1 polymer ?
#
loop_
_entity_poly.entity_id
_entity_poly.type
_entity_poly.pdbx_seq_one_letter_code
_entity_poly.pdbx_strand_id
1 'polypeptide(L)'
;AYTIILAVMMIPVQVTSVGFYQFMSKLGLTDSYLPLIVPAIAAPAVVFFMRQSMKSNFPLEIVEAARIDGCNEFRTFFTIGIPMMKPAFAVQAIFAFVANWNNYYMPSMILISREQEQLTLPMMVNTIISNDKLADYGAKYAAIMLSIIPVVVVYFIFSRFIVEGVALGGVKE
;
A
#
# COMPACT_ATOMS: atom_id res chain seq x y z
N ALA A 1 -11.50 1.76 -19.33
CA ALA A 1 -11.21 1.27 -17.98
C ALA A 1 -10.05 2.04 -17.32
N TYR A 2 -8.86 2.14 -17.95
CA TYR A 2 -7.66 2.76 -17.34
C TYR A 2 -7.85 4.26 -17.02
N THR A 3 -8.47 5.02 -17.91
CA THR A 3 -8.78 6.44 -17.69
C THR A 3 -9.65 6.67 -16.45
N ILE A 4 -10.57 5.75 -16.17
CA ILE A 4 -11.41 5.80 -14.96
C ILE A 4 -10.54 5.61 -13.70
N ILE A 5 -9.59 4.67 -13.74
CA ILE A 5 -8.65 4.44 -12.62
C ILE A 5 -7.86 5.71 -12.33
N LEU A 6 -7.33 6.37 -13.38
CA LEU A 6 -6.62 7.64 -13.22
C LEU A 6 -7.51 8.74 -12.63
N ALA A 7 -8.74 8.87 -13.12
CA ALA A 7 -9.68 9.86 -12.61
C ALA A 7 -10.01 9.63 -11.12
N VAL A 8 -10.21 8.39 -10.71
CA VAL A 8 -10.47 8.04 -9.30
C VAL A 8 -9.27 8.38 -8.40
N MET A 9 -8.04 8.19 -8.88
CA MET A 9 -6.83 8.55 -8.11
C MET A 9 -6.67 10.06 -7.90
N MET A 10 -7.33 10.89 -8.69
CA MET A 10 -7.28 12.36 -8.53
C MET A 10 -8.23 12.86 -7.43
N ILE A 11 -9.14 12.02 -6.95
CA ILE A 11 -10.08 12.40 -5.89
C ILE A 11 -9.37 12.29 -4.54
N PRO A 12 -9.25 13.39 -3.78
CA PRO A 12 -8.63 13.34 -2.45
C PRO A 12 -9.42 12.40 -1.52
N VAL A 13 -8.71 11.56 -0.79
CA VAL A 13 -9.34 10.61 0.16
C VAL A 13 -10.19 11.33 1.22
N GLN A 14 -9.82 12.55 1.59
CA GLN A 14 -10.55 13.37 2.56
C GLN A 14 -11.97 13.70 2.08
N VAL A 15 -12.17 13.86 0.77
CA VAL A 15 -13.49 14.14 0.20
C VAL A 15 -14.40 12.90 0.28
N THR A 16 -13.85 11.72 0.04
CA THR A 16 -14.61 10.47 0.01
C THR A 16 -14.77 9.83 1.39
N SER A 17 -13.93 10.19 2.36
CA SER A 17 -13.87 9.54 3.67
C SER A 17 -15.15 9.67 4.49
N VAL A 18 -15.83 10.81 4.43
CA VAL A 18 -17.09 11.03 5.17
C VAL A 18 -18.19 10.11 4.64
N GLY A 19 -18.34 10.04 3.31
CA GLY A 19 -19.31 9.13 2.68
C GLY A 19 -18.97 7.66 2.95
N PHE A 20 -17.68 7.32 2.91
CA PHE A 20 -17.21 5.99 3.24
C PHE A 20 -17.53 5.62 4.70
N TYR A 21 -17.25 6.51 5.65
CA TYR A 21 -17.61 6.31 7.04
C TYR A 21 -19.11 6.08 7.26
N GLN A 22 -19.95 6.94 6.65
CA GLN A 22 -21.40 6.79 6.73
C GLN A 22 -21.88 5.45 6.18
N PHE A 23 -21.30 5.00 5.07
CA PHE A 23 -21.61 3.72 4.48
C PHE A 23 -21.20 2.55 5.40
N MET A 24 -19.99 2.58 5.95
CA MET A 24 -19.52 1.55 6.90
C MET A 24 -20.36 1.54 8.20
N SER A 25 -20.75 2.71 8.69
CA SER A 25 -21.63 2.82 9.85
C SER A 25 -23.01 2.18 9.60
N LYS A 26 -23.60 2.41 8.42
CA LYS A 26 -24.87 1.76 8.04
C LYS A 26 -24.77 0.24 7.94
N LEU A 27 -23.58 -0.29 7.61
CA LEU A 27 -23.31 -1.73 7.54
C LEU A 27 -22.95 -2.32 8.92
N GLY A 28 -22.83 -1.50 9.99
CA GLY A 28 -22.39 -1.95 11.30
C GLY A 28 -20.92 -2.37 11.34
N LEU A 29 -20.08 -1.83 10.46
CA LEU A 29 -18.67 -2.19 10.32
C LEU A 29 -17.71 -1.16 10.93
N THR A 30 -18.22 -0.14 11.64
CA THR A 30 -17.39 0.70 12.51
C THR A 30 -16.81 -0.14 13.65
N ASP A 31 -15.65 0.27 14.14
CA ASP A 31 -14.89 -0.49 15.15
C ASP A 31 -14.44 -1.89 14.68
N SER A 32 -14.25 -2.04 13.38
CA SER A 32 -13.76 -3.25 12.72
C SER A 32 -12.59 -2.91 11.79
N TYR A 33 -11.67 -3.86 11.60
CA TYR A 33 -10.58 -3.73 10.63
C TYR A 33 -11.01 -4.00 9.18
N LEU A 34 -12.18 -4.59 8.94
CA LEU A 34 -12.66 -4.93 7.60
C LEU A 34 -12.70 -3.72 6.65
N PRO A 35 -13.20 -2.53 7.06
CA PRO A 35 -13.18 -1.35 6.20
C PRO A 35 -11.78 -0.85 5.83
N LEU A 36 -10.77 -1.21 6.60
CA LEU A 36 -9.39 -0.85 6.35
C LEU A 36 -8.70 -1.85 5.42
N ILE A 37 -9.09 -3.14 5.46
CA ILE A 37 -8.46 -4.23 4.73
C ILE A 37 -9.11 -4.43 3.35
N VAL A 38 -10.44 -4.53 3.29
CA VAL A 38 -11.15 -4.91 2.07
C VAL A 38 -10.93 -3.93 0.91
N PRO A 39 -11.00 -2.58 1.09
CA PRO A 39 -10.74 -1.66 -0.01
C PRO A 39 -9.30 -1.68 -0.51
N ALA A 40 -8.33 -2.05 0.35
CA ALA A 40 -6.93 -2.14 -0.02
C ALA A 40 -6.64 -3.26 -1.04
N ILE A 41 -7.49 -4.28 -1.14
CA ILE A 41 -7.36 -5.38 -2.11
C ILE A 41 -7.47 -4.86 -3.56
N ALA A 42 -8.23 -3.80 -3.79
CA ALA A 42 -8.49 -3.23 -5.12
C ALA A 42 -7.98 -1.78 -5.23
N ALA A 43 -6.78 -1.51 -4.73
CA ALA A 43 -6.21 -0.16 -4.73
C ALA A 43 -5.86 0.33 -6.15
N PRO A 44 -6.47 1.42 -6.65
CA PRO A 44 -6.22 1.96 -7.99
C PRO A 44 -4.76 2.29 -8.26
N ALA A 45 -4.04 2.78 -7.25
CA ALA A 45 -2.61 3.11 -7.33
C ALA A 45 -1.74 1.88 -7.62
N VAL A 46 -2.08 0.72 -7.06
CA VAL A 46 -1.38 -0.54 -7.32
C VAL A 46 -1.56 -0.94 -8.78
N VAL A 47 -2.78 -0.90 -9.29
CA VAL A 47 -3.08 -1.21 -10.71
C VAL A 47 -2.33 -0.27 -11.65
N PHE A 48 -2.30 1.03 -11.33
CA PHE A 48 -1.54 2.02 -12.11
C PHE A 48 -0.05 1.68 -12.14
N PHE A 49 0.56 1.49 -10.97
CA PHE A 49 1.99 1.20 -10.86
C PHE A 49 2.37 -0.10 -11.58
N MET A 50 1.62 -1.18 -11.33
CA MET A 50 1.89 -2.48 -11.96
C MET A 50 1.75 -2.42 -13.47
N ARG A 51 0.72 -1.73 -13.99
CA ARG A 51 0.55 -1.53 -15.43
C ARG A 51 1.70 -0.71 -16.02
N GLN A 52 2.17 0.33 -15.35
CA GLN A 52 3.28 1.14 -15.83
C GLN A 52 4.57 0.33 -15.86
N SER A 53 4.83 -0.47 -14.83
CA SER A 53 5.96 -1.37 -14.74
C SER A 53 5.93 -2.45 -15.84
N MET A 54 4.75 -3.02 -16.14
CA MET A 54 4.60 -3.96 -17.27
C MET A 54 4.99 -3.32 -18.59
N LYS A 55 4.51 -2.11 -18.85
CA LYS A 55 4.81 -1.42 -20.12
C LYS A 55 6.29 -1.15 -20.34
N SER A 56 7.04 -0.89 -19.26
CA SER A 56 8.47 -0.60 -19.35
C SER A 56 9.35 -1.85 -19.41
N ASN A 57 8.93 -2.93 -18.77
CA ASN A 57 9.78 -4.09 -18.50
C ASN A 57 9.33 -5.39 -19.20
N PHE A 58 8.20 -5.36 -19.92
CA PHE A 58 7.64 -6.54 -20.57
C PHE A 58 7.50 -6.31 -22.08
N PRO A 59 8.53 -6.69 -22.88
CA PRO A 59 8.51 -6.56 -24.32
C PRO A 59 7.38 -7.38 -24.96
N LEU A 60 6.73 -6.83 -25.98
CA LEU A 60 5.64 -7.52 -26.69
C LEU A 60 6.14 -8.77 -27.40
N GLU A 61 7.39 -8.79 -27.81
CA GLU A 61 8.05 -9.92 -28.49
C GLU A 61 8.00 -11.20 -27.64
N ILE A 62 8.06 -11.08 -26.32
CA ILE A 62 7.93 -12.22 -25.40
C ILE A 62 6.50 -12.80 -25.43
N VAL A 63 5.50 -11.93 -25.53
CA VAL A 63 4.09 -12.36 -25.64
C VAL A 63 3.84 -13.06 -26.97
N GLU A 64 4.42 -12.52 -28.04
CA GLU A 64 4.31 -13.09 -29.39
C GLU A 64 5.00 -14.46 -29.47
N ALA A 65 6.20 -14.59 -28.90
CA ALA A 65 6.90 -15.87 -28.82
C ALA A 65 6.07 -16.91 -28.03
N ALA A 66 5.53 -16.53 -26.87
CA ALA A 66 4.68 -17.41 -26.08
C ALA A 66 3.42 -17.87 -26.83
N ARG A 67 2.84 -16.99 -27.67
CA ARG A 67 1.71 -17.36 -28.54
C ARG A 67 2.09 -18.36 -29.62
N ILE A 68 3.28 -18.19 -30.24
CA ILE A 68 3.81 -19.14 -31.22
C ILE A 68 4.01 -20.51 -30.55
N ASP A 69 4.47 -20.55 -29.30
CA ASP A 69 4.64 -21.76 -28.49
C ASP A 69 3.28 -22.35 -28.00
N GLY A 70 2.15 -21.79 -28.40
CA GLY A 70 0.81 -22.27 -28.08
C GLY A 70 0.32 -21.90 -26.67
N CYS A 71 0.98 -20.95 -25.97
CA CYS A 71 0.51 -20.45 -24.70
C CYS A 71 -0.71 -19.54 -24.89
N ASN A 72 -1.73 -19.73 -24.04
CA ASN A 72 -2.83 -18.77 -23.95
C ASN A 72 -2.44 -17.57 -23.05
N GLU A 73 -3.21 -16.48 -23.11
CA GLU A 73 -2.94 -15.22 -22.38
C GLU A 73 -2.77 -15.44 -20.86
N PHE A 74 -3.62 -16.29 -20.25
CA PHE A 74 -3.53 -16.61 -18.82
C PHE A 74 -2.22 -17.32 -18.49
N ARG A 75 -1.85 -18.31 -19.27
CA ARG A 75 -0.61 -19.06 -19.07
C ARG A 75 0.59 -18.13 -19.26
N THR A 76 0.61 -17.33 -20.30
CA THR A 76 1.67 -16.31 -20.55
C THR A 76 1.78 -15.35 -19.36
N PHE A 77 0.65 -14.84 -18.86
CA PHE A 77 0.64 -13.92 -17.72
C PHE A 77 1.22 -14.57 -16.45
N PHE A 78 0.73 -15.75 -16.05
CA PHE A 78 1.17 -16.38 -14.81
C PHE A 78 2.57 -16.99 -14.89
N THR A 79 2.94 -17.56 -16.04
CA THR A 79 4.20 -18.30 -16.18
C THR A 79 5.37 -17.39 -16.56
N ILE A 80 5.13 -16.31 -17.29
CA ILE A 80 6.16 -15.41 -17.79
C ILE A 80 6.00 -14.01 -17.17
N GLY A 81 4.80 -13.42 -17.25
CA GLY A 81 4.54 -12.06 -16.83
C GLY A 81 4.80 -11.82 -15.34
N ILE A 82 4.17 -12.61 -14.46
CA ILE A 82 4.36 -12.47 -13.01
C ILE A 82 5.81 -12.66 -12.57
N PRO A 83 6.54 -13.71 -13.00
CA PRO A 83 7.95 -13.85 -12.66
C PRO A 83 8.84 -12.67 -13.08
N MET A 84 8.61 -12.11 -14.27
CA MET A 84 9.35 -10.93 -14.74
C MET A 84 9.05 -9.67 -13.94
N MET A 85 7.87 -9.59 -13.35
CA MET A 85 7.43 -8.44 -12.54
C MET A 85 7.80 -8.55 -11.05
N LYS A 86 8.51 -9.57 -10.61
CA LYS A 86 8.93 -9.73 -9.20
C LYS A 86 9.55 -8.47 -8.60
N PRO A 87 10.47 -7.74 -9.24
CA PRO A 87 11.03 -6.51 -8.70
C PRO A 87 9.95 -5.43 -8.49
N ALA A 88 9.01 -5.29 -9.43
CA ALA A 88 7.92 -4.33 -9.32
C ALA A 88 6.95 -4.68 -8.17
N PHE A 89 6.66 -5.97 -7.97
CA PHE A 89 5.89 -6.41 -6.82
C PHE A 89 6.58 -6.09 -5.50
N ALA A 90 7.90 -6.28 -5.41
CA ALA A 90 8.66 -5.96 -4.20
C ALA A 90 8.61 -4.46 -3.89
N VAL A 91 8.82 -3.61 -4.89
CA VAL A 91 8.72 -2.13 -4.74
C VAL A 91 7.31 -1.73 -4.30
N GLN A 92 6.28 -2.29 -4.93
CA GLN A 92 4.89 -2.00 -4.59
C GLN A 92 4.53 -2.48 -3.17
N ALA A 93 5.05 -3.63 -2.75
CA ALA A 93 4.86 -4.15 -1.39
C ALA A 93 5.43 -3.20 -0.33
N ILE A 94 6.61 -2.61 -0.58
CA ILE A 94 7.21 -1.61 0.31
C ILE A 94 6.32 -0.37 0.39
N PHE A 95 5.91 0.18 -0.75
CA PHE A 95 5.04 1.36 -0.77
C PHE A 95 3.71 1.11 -0.07
N ALA A 96 3.08 -0.04 -0.32
CA ALA A 96 1.84 -0.42 0.34
C ALA A 96 2.05 -0.59 1.86
N PHE A 97 3.14 -1.24 2.28
CA PHE A 97 3.47 -1.39 3.70
C PHE A 97 3.65 -0.03 4.37
N VAL A 98 4.51 0.84 3.83
CA VAL A 98 4.81 2.16 4.41
C VAL A 98 3.55 3.03 4.46
N ALA A 99 2.75 3.04 3.40
CA ALA A 99 1.51 3.81 3.35
C ALA A 99 0.49 3.34 4.40
N ASN A 100 0.33 2.02 4.57
CA ASN A 100 -0.61 1.48 5.56
C ASN A 100 -0.05 1.57 6.99
N TRP A 101 1.26 1.36 7.17
CA TRP A 101 1.90 1.48 8.48
C TRP A 101 1.77 2.89 9.07
N ASN A 102 1.92 3.92 8.23
CA ASN A 102 1.82 5.32 8.64
C ASN A 102 0.40 5.86 8.60
N ASN A 103 -0.59 5.04 8.21
CA ASN A 103 -1.95 5.51 8.07
C ASN A 103 -2.60 5.74 9.43
N TYR A 104 -2.79 7.00 9.77
CA TYR A 104 -3.53 7.44 10.95
C TYR A 104 -4.98 7.81 10.62
N TYR A 105 -5.20 8.46 9.47
CA TYR A 105 -6.45 9.14 9.15
C TYR A 105 -7.64 8.18 9.07
N MET A 106 -7.57 7.17 8.20
CA MET A 106 -8.68 6.23 8.03
C MET A 106 -8.94 5.37 9.28
N PRO A 107 -7.92 4.78 9.95
CA PRO A 107 -8.13 4.09 11.20
C PRO A 107 -8.80 4.95 12.27
N SER A 108 -8.39 6.22 12.43
CA SER A 108 -8.98 7.12 13.44
C SER A 108 -10.44 7.49 13.18
N MET A 109 -10.90 7.38 11.93
CA MET A 109 -12.32 7.57 11.56
C MET A 109 -13.17 6.32 11.78
N ILE A 110 -12.60 5.14 11.54
CA ILE A 110 -13.34 3.87 11.56
C ILE A 110 -13.36 3.26 12.98
N LEU A 111 -12.22 3.29 13.67
CA LEU A 111 -12.08 2.73 15.03
C LEU A 111 -12.44 3.81 16.08
N ILE A 112 -13.73 3.97 16.31
CA ILE A 112 -14.26 5.09 17.12
C ILE A 112 -14.23 4.77 18.62
N SER A 113 -14.52 3.51 19.00
CA SER A 113 -14.54 3.08 20.41
C SER A 113 -13.18 3.29 21.09
N ARG A 114 -12.09 3.33 20.30
CA ARG A 114 -10.71 3.52 20.77
C ARG A 114 -10.34 2.58 21.93
N GLU A 115 -10.90 1.38 21.93
CA GLU A 115 -10.43 0.34 22.82
C GLU A 115 -8.94 0.11 22.55
N GLN A 116 -8.12 0.05 23.60
CA GLN A 116 -6.64 0.02 23.45
C GLN A 116 -6.16 -1.14 22.58
N GLU A 117 -6.88 -2.26 22.62
CA GLU A 117 -6.57 -3.45 21.82
C GLU A 117 -6.81 -3.27 20.31
N GLN A 118 -7.60 -2.26 19.93
CA GLN A 118 -7.95 -1.98 18.53
C GLN A 118 -7.18 -0.81 17.94
N LEU A 119 -6.37 -0.10 18.72
CA LEU A 119 -5.61 1.04 18.23
C LEU A 119 -4.47 0.57 17.29
N THR A 120 -4.36 1.23 16.14
CA THR A 120 -3.16 1.10 15.32
C THR A 120 -1.98 1.84 15.99
N LEU A 121 -0.75 1.46 15.63
CA LEU A 121 0.43 2.07 16.23
C LEU A 121 0.46 3.61 16.05
N PRO A 122 0.15 4.20 14.88
CA PRO A 122 0.05 5.65 14.74
C PRO A 122 -1.00 6.30 15.65
N MET A 123 -2.14 5.63 15.88
CA MET A 123 -3.17 6.12 16.80
C MET A 123 -2.67 6.10 18.25
N MET A 124 -2.00 5.02 18.66
CA MET A 124 -1.42 4.89 20.00
C MET A 124 -0.32 5.94 20.22
N VAL A 125 0.60 6.10 19.28
CA VAL A 125 1.65 7.13 19.35
C VAL A 125 1.04 8.53 19.45
N ASN A 126 0.01 8.83 18.66
CA ASN A 126 -0.70 10.11 18.74
C ASN A 126 -1.33 10.32 20.14
N THR A 127 -1.97 9.30 20.71
CA THR A 127 -2.55 9.35 22.06
C THR A 127 -1.49 9.63 23.14
N ILE A 128 -0.33 8.99 23.04
CA ILE A 128 0.79 9.21 23.97
C ILE A 128 1.34 10.63 23.86
N ILE A 129 1.55 11.11 22.63
CA ILE A 129 2.11 12.46 22.38
C ILE A 129 1.14 13.55 22.85
N SER A 130 -0.16 13.38 22.59
CA SER A 130 -1.20 14.35 22.91
C SER A 130 -1.63 14.32 24.40
N ASN A 131 -1.06 13.42 25.20
CA ASN A 131 -1.36 13.36 26.61
C ASN A 131 -0.52 14.37 27.39
N ASP A 132 -1.10 15.51 27.71
CA ASP A 132 -0.45 16.59 28.47
C ASP A 132 -0.13 16.19 29.92
N LYS A 133 -0.83 15.17 30.47
CA LYS A 133 -0.54 14.65 31.80
C LYS A 133 0.72 13.80 31.86
N LEU A 134 1.18 13.32 30.71
CA LEU A 134 2.43 12.58 30.60
C LEU A 134 3.57 13.59 30.41
N ALA A 135 4.15 14.02 31.55
CA ALA A 135 5.29 14.94 31.53
C ALA A 135 6.60 14.28 31.07
N ASP A 136 6.60 12.96 30.87
CA ASP A 136 7.78 12.21 30.45
C ASP A 136 7.99 12.30 28.92
N TYR A 137 8.81 13.25 28.51
CA TYR A 137 9.24 13.38 27.13
C TYR A 137 10.05 12.16 26.65
N GLY A 138 10.76 11.45 27.55
CA GLY A 138 11.49 10.23 27.23
C GLY A 138 10.55 9.15 26.71
N ALA A 139 9.42 8.91 27.38
CA ALA A 139 8.41 7.96 26.94
C ALA A 139 7.78 8.36 25.59
N LYS A 140 7.52 9.66 25.36
CA LYS A 140 6.99 10.17 24.09
C LYS A 140 7.98 9.91 22.93
N TYR A 141 9.25 10.24 23.10
CA TYR A 141 10.27 10.00 22.08
C TYR A 141 10.55 8.49 21.87
N ALA A 142 10.52 7.68 22.94
CA ALA A 142 10.66 6.23 22.82
C ALA A 142 9.54 5.62 21.97
N ALA A 143 8.29 6.05 22.15
CA ALA A 143 7.15 5.59 21.34
C ALA A 143 7.34 5.93 19.85
N ILE A 144 7.81 7.15 19.54
CA ILE A 144 8.13 7.55 18.17
C ILE A 144 9.25 6.69 17.60
N MET A 145 10.34 6.49 18.33
CA MET A 145 11.48 5.67 17.89
C MET A 145 11.06 4.23 17.60
N LEU A 146 10.28 3.63 18.48
CA LEU A 146 9.77 2.27 18.29
C LEU A 146 8.86 2.15 17.05
N SER A 147 8.11 3.20 16.73
CA SER A 147 7.22 3.20 15.56
C SER A 147 7.99 3.21 14.22
N ILE A 148 9.23 3.66 14.20
CA ILE A 148 10.07 3.71 12.99
C ILE A 148 10.74 2.35 12.71
N ILE A 149 11.03 1.56 13.74
CA ILE A 149 11.79 0.31 13.61
C ILE A 149 11.21 -0.64 12.54
N PRO A 150 9.91 -0.95 12.49
CA PRO A 150 9.38 -1.87 11.49
C PRO A 150 9.54 -1.36 10.05
N VAL A 151 9.44 -0.04 9.84
CA VAL A 151 9.65 0.56 8.52
C VAL A 151 11.09 0.37 8.07
N VAL A 152 12.05 0.61 8.99
CA VAL A 152 13.48 0.42 8.73
C VAL A 152 13.79 -1.05 8.44
N VAL A 153 13.22 -1.98 9.21
CA VAL A 153 13.39 -3.43 8.99
C VAL A 153 12.88 -3.84 7.61
N VAL A 154 11.65 -3.42 7.26
CA VAL A 154 11.07 -3.71 5.94
C VAL A 154 11.91 -3.10 4.82
N TYR A 155 12.39 -1.87 4.99
CA TYR A 155 13.29 -1.25 4.03
C TYR A 155 14.56 -2.09 3.81
N PHE A 156 15.25 -2.53 4.85
CA PHE A 156 16.47 -3.33 4.70
C PHE A 156 16.20 -4.69 4.02
N ILE A 157 15.08 -5.36 4.34
CA ILE A 157 14.72 -6.63 3.71
C ILE A 157 14.52 -6.47 2.20
N PHE A 158 13.88 -5.39 1.78
CA PHE A 158 13.47 -5.19 0.38
C PHE A 158 14.36 -4.22 -0.40
N SER A 159 15.36 -3.57 0.22
CA SER A 159 16.21 -2.54 -0.40
C SER A 159 16.89 -3.01 -1.68
N ARG A 160 17.36 -4.26 -1.72
CA ARG A 160 17.97 -4.86 -2.92
C ARG A 160 17.06 -4.82 -4.15
N PHE A 161 15.76 -5.02 -3.95
CA PHE A 161 14.78 -5.01 -5.06
C PHE A 161 14.50 -3.58 -5.57
N ILE A 162 14.63 -2.57 -4.69
CA ILE A 162 14.51 -1.16 -5.08
C ILE A 162 15.67 -0.80 -6.02
N VAL A 163 16.90 -1.17 -5.64
CA VAL A 163 18.10 -0.89 -6.44
C VAL A 163 18.01 -1.57 -7.80
N GLU A 164 17.63 -2.85 -7.84
CA GLU A 164 17.44 -3.61 -9.09
C GLU A 164 16.34 -2.99 -9.96
N GLY A 165 15.21 -2.59 -9.35
CA GLY A 165 14.08 -1.99 -10.08
C GLY A 165 14.38 -0.61 -10.65
N VAL A 166 15.17 0.20 -9.96
CA VAL A 166 15.60 1.53 -10.43
C VAL A 166 16.68 1.42 -11.52
N ALA A 167 17.60 0.47 -11.38
CA ALA A 167 18.64 0.24 -12.36
C ALA A 167 18.08 -0.20 -13.74
N LEU A 168 17.03 -1.02 -13.74
CA LEU A 168 16.35 -1.45 -14.98
C LEU A 168 15.55 -0.33 -15.65
N GLY A 169 15.12 0.70 -14.90
CA GLY A 169 14.41 1.86 -15.44
C GLY A 169 15.31 3.00 -15.89
N GLY A 170 16.57 3.01 -15.45
CA GLY A 170 17.55 4.09 -15.71
C GLY A 170 18.43 3.90 -16.95
N VAL A 171 18.44 2.72 -17.55
CA VAL A 171 19.26 2.43 -18.74
C VAL A 171 18.34 2.44 -19.97
N LYS A 172 17.88 3.62 -20.35
CA LYS A 172 17.42 3.94 -21.70
C LYS A 172 18.18 5.18 -22.14
N GLU A 173 19.41 4.99 -22.61
CA GLU A 173 20.02 5.82 -23.60
C GLU A 173 19.78 5.21 -24.99
#